data_7d49ecf33044632da9b4ae05b730f2ff
#
_entry.id   7d49ecf33044632da9b4ae05b730f2ff
#
_cell.length_a   1.000
_cell.length_b   1.000
_cell.length_c   1.000
_cell.angle_alpha   90.00
_cell.angle_beta   90.00
_cell.angle_gamma   90.00
#
_symmetry.space_group_name_H-M   'P 1'
#
loop_
_entity.id
_entity.type
_entity.pdbx_description
1 polymer ?
#
loop_
_entity_poly.entity_id
_entity_poly.type
_entity_poly.pdbx_seq_one_letter_code
_entity_poly.pdbx_strand_id
1 'polypeptide(L)'
;MKALLMSVAIAGFATGSLAQSGPTTLAMTCAQAAGIVASQGAAVLRTGSTTYDRYVRDGSFCALQETARPVWVRTADVAQCPVGGVCRSVEIDNGR
;
A
#
# COMPACT_ATOMS: atom_id res chain seq x y z
N MET A 1 33.90 6.49 29.76
CA MET A 1 33.64 6.63 29.42
C MET A 1 32.91 6.72 28.61
N LYS A 2 32.45 6.90 28.49
CA LYS A 2 31.87 7.15 27.73
C LYS A 2 31.29 6.50 26.94
N ALA A 3 31.27 6.24 26.58
CA ALA A 3 30.84 5.71 25.61
C ALA A 3 29.74 5.15 25.63
N LEU A 4 29.45 4.89 25.99
CA LEU A 4 28.57 4.29 25.88
C LEU A 4 27.54 4.51 25.33
N LEU A 5 27.30 4.94 25.35
CA LEU A 5 26.37 5.20 24.93
C LEU A 5 25.84 4.85 23.89
N MET A 6 25.99 4.79 23.39
CA MET A 6 25.61 4.62 22.36
C MET A 6 24.87 3.68 22.13
N SER A 7 24.87 3.25 22.19
CA SER A 7 24.41 2.27 21.89
C SER A 7 23.19 2.22 21.71
N VAL A 8 22.68 2.42 21.98
CA VAL A 8 21.61 2.30 21.96
C VAL A 8 20.89 2.49 20.95
N ALA A 9 20.96 3.04 20.73
CA ALA A 9 20.31 3.39 19.76
C ALA A 9 19.83 2.43 19.00
N ILE A 10 20.30 1.86 18.76
CA ILE A 10 20.00 0.95 18.06
C ILE A 10 18.87 0.45 18.12
N ALA A 11 18.70 0.28 18.92
CA ALA A 11 17.70 -0.39 19.07
C ALA A 11 16.70 0.03 18.29
N GLY A 12 16.63 0.80 18.25
CA GLY A 12 15.70 1.18 17.59
C GLY A 12 15.17 0.36 16.66
N PHE A 13 15.55 -0.19 16.23
CA PHE A 13 15.10 -0.81 15.30
C PHE A 13 14.23 -1.59 15.37
N ALA A 14 14.11 -1.58 15.97
CA ALA A 14 13.28 -2.35 16.09
C ALA A 14 12.45 -2.28 15.11
N THR A 15 12.56 -1.73 14.76
CA THR A 15 12.06 -1.62 13.82
C THR A 15 11.62 -2.54 12.98
N GLY A 16 12.15 -3.42 12.88
CA GLY A 16 11.72 -4.35 12.04
C GLY A 16 10.30 -4.64 12.04
N SER A 17 9.77 -4.60 13.07
CA SER A 17 8.43 -5.00 13.13
C SER A 17 7.59 -4.26 12.20
N LEU A 18 8.08 -3.22 11.70
CA LEU A 18 7.30 -2.53 10.86
C LEU A 18 7.09 -3.14 9.58
N ALA A 19 7.87 -4.02 9.23
CA ALA A 19 7.80 -4.61 7.98
C ALA A 19 6.47 -5.09 7.60
N GLN A 20 5.74 -5.60 8.47
CA GLN A 20 4.52 -6.13 8.07
C GLN A 20 3.41 -5.24 8.26
N SER A 21 3.59 -4.12 8.65
CA SER A 21 2.53 -3.33 8.96
C SER A 21 2.07 -2.37 7.98
N GLY A 22 2.60 -1.90 7.12
CA GLY A 22 2.12 -0.93 6.23
C GLY A 22 0.98 -0.09 6.76
N PRO A 23 0.71 1.02 6.20
CA PRO A 23 -0.40 1.86 6.63
C PRO A 23 -1.74 1.21 6.33
N THR A 24 -2.71 1.45 7.15
CA THR A 24 -4.03 0.89 6.95
C THR A 24 -4.99 1.96 6.49
N THR A 25 -5.78 1.65 5.47
CA THR A 25 -6.75 2.60 4.96
C THR A 25 -7.84 2.86 5.97
N LEU A 26 -8.06 1.93 6.88
CA LEU A 26 -9.12 2.12 7.87
C LEU A 26 -8.83 3.24 8.85
N ALA A 27 -7.57 3.63 8.96
CA ALA A 27 -7.20 4.70 9.86
C ALA A 27 -6.88 6.01 9.15
N MET A 28 -7.16 6.10 7.88
CA MET A 28 -6.85 7.32 7.15
C MET A 28 -8.05 7.79 6.35
N THR A 29 -8.01 9.03 5.90
CA THR A 29 -9.10 9.55 5.09
C THR A 29 -8.93 9.07 3.66
N CYS A 30 -9.99 9.16 2.89
CA CYS A 30 -9.93 8.80 1.48
C CYS A 30 -8.89 9.65 0.77
N ALA A 31 -8.82 10.93 1.08
CA ALA A 31 -7.86 11.81 0.44
C ALA A 31 -6.44 11.36 0.76
N GLN A 32 -6.19 10.90 1.98
CA GLN A 32 -4.86 10.43 2.35
C GLN A 32 -4.51 9.16 1.60
N ALA A 33 -5.43 8.21 1.55
CA ALA A 33 -5.18 6.94 0.89
C ALA A 33 -4.92 7.15 -0.59
N ALA A 34 -5.77 7.92 -1.23
CA ALA A 34 -5.61 8.19 -2.66
C ALA A 34 -4.33 8.98 -2.92
N GLY A 35 -3.99 9.87 -2.01
CA GLY A 35 -2.78 10.67 -2.16
C GLY A 35 -1.52 9.87 -2.07
N ILE A 36 -1.49 8.84 -1.23
CA ILE A 36 -0.33 7.98 -1.10
C ILE A 36 -0.08 7.27 -2.43
N VAL A 37 -1.13 6.70 -3.02
CA VAL A 37 -0.98 5.98 -4.27
C VAL A 37 -0.61 6.94 -5.39
N ALA A 38 -1.23 8.10 -5.41
CA ALA A 38 -0.95 9.08 -6.47
C ALA A 38 0.48 9.57 -6.40
N SER A 39 0.99 9.83 -5.22
CA SER A 39 2.33 10.37 -5.10
C SER A 39 3.43 9.33 -5.23
N GLN A 40 3.17 8.11 -4.83
CA GLN A 40 4.17 7.08 -4.93
C GLN A 40 4.08 6.27 -6.20
N GLY A 41 2.97 6.31 -6.88
CA GLY A 41 2.77 5.54 -8.09
C GLY A 41 2.32 4.13 -7.79
N ALA A 42 2.89 3.50 -6.80
CA ALA A 42 2.51 2.17 -6.34
C ALA A 42 2.75 2.12 -4.84
N ALA A 43 1.84 1.54 -4.12
CA ALA A 43 1.96 1.46 -2.67
C ALA A 43 1.21 0.26 -2.13
N VAL A 44 1.76 -0.38 -1.13
CA VAL A 44 1.07 -1.47 -0.48
C VAL A 44 0.31 -0.88 0.68
N LEU A 45 -0.98 -1.09 0.71
CA LEU A 45 -1.83 -0.56 1.78
C LEU A 45 -2.59 -1.72 2.40
N ARG A 46 -2.76 -1.64 3.70
CA ARG A 46 -3.56 -2.64 4.39
C ARG A 46 -4.97 -2.16 4.41
N THR A 47 -5.91 -3.05 4.21
CA THR A 47 -7.32 -2.70 4.19
C THR A 47 -8.10 -3.42 5.28
N GLY A 48 -7.41 -4.18 6.10
CA GLY A 48 -8.03 -4.88 7.22
C GLY A 48 -6.95 -5.52 8.04
N SER A 49 -7.31 -6.32 9.00
CA SER A 49 -6.33 -6.93 9.89
C SER A 49 -5.46 -7.95 9.15
N THR A 50 -6.02 -8.58 8.13
CA THR A 50 -5.26 -9.59 7.41
C THR A 50 -5.29 -9.37 5.91
N THR A 51 -5.81 -8.25 5.44
CA THR A 51 -5.92 -7.99 4.01
C THR A 51 -5.07 -6.82 3.61
N TYR A 52 -4.41 -6.94 2.48
CA TYR A 52 -3.62 -5.85 1.94
C TYR A 52 -3.44 -6.10 0.45
N ASP A 53 -3.01 -5.10 -0.28
CA ASP A 53 -2.75 -5.26 -1.69
C ASP A 53 -1.82 -4.15 -2.13
N ARG A 54 -1.30 -4.30 -3.33
CA ARG A 54 -0.46 -3.29 -3.90
C ARG A 54 -1.33 -2.48 -4.85
N TYR A 55 -1.49 -1.22 -4.55
CA TYR A 55 -2.33 -0.34 -5.35
C TYR A 55 -1.46 0.53 -6.24
N VAL A 56 -1.91 0.77 -7.46
CA VAL A 56 -1.13 1.52 -8.43
C VAL A 56 -1.93 2.72 -8.93
N ARG A 57 -1.22 3.76 -9.28
CA ARG A 57 -1.86 4.95 -9.78
C ARG A 57 -2.42 4.72 -11.17
N ASP A 58 -1.69 3.97 -11.99
CA ASP A 58 -2.13 3.68 -13.33
C ASP A 58 -1.36 2.47 -13.87
N GLY A 59 -1.62 2.10 -15.10
CA GLY A 59 -1.04 0.90 -15.67
C GLY A 59 0.45 0.95 -15.92
N SER A 60 1.06 2.11 -15.84
CA SER A 60 2.49 2.19 -16.05
C SER A 60 3.27 1.51 -14.93
N PHE A 61 2.59 1.20 -13.83
CA PHE A 61 3.21 0.49 -12.72
C PHE A 61 2.90 -1.01 -12.76
N CYS A 62 2.31 -1.49 -13.83
CA CYS A 62 2.00 -2.91 -13.98
C CYS A 62 2.98 -3.54 -14.94
N ALA A 63 3.05 -4.86 -14.90
CA ALA A 63 3.92 -5.59 -15.80
C ALA A 63 3.28 -5.65 -17.19
N LEU A 64 4.03 -6.16 -18.14
CA LEU A 64 3.50 -6.33 -19.45
C LEU A 64 2.38 -7.34 -19.35
N GLN A 65 1.40 -7.18 -20.10
CA GLN A 65 0.27 -8.06 -20.10
C GLN A 65 -0.59 -7.95 -18.87
N GLU A 66 -0.43 -6.84 -18.16
CA GLU A 66 -1.30 -6.55 -17.04
C GLU A 66 -1.94 -5.19 -17.27
N THR A 67 -3.06 -4.99 -16.66
CA THR A 67 -3.73 -3.71 -16.74
C THR A 67 -4.14 -3.31 -15.34
N ALA A 68 -4.27 -2.03 -15.10
CA ALA A 68 -4.70 -1.53 -13.80
C ALA A 68 -6.22 -1.53 -13.77
N ARG A 69 -6.78 -2.33 -12.87
CA ARG A 69 -8.23 -2.38 -12.72
C ARG A 69 -8.61 -1.50 -11.58
N PRO A 70 -9.52 -0.58 -11.77
CA PRO A 70 -9.91 0.35 -10.70
C PRO A 70 -10.49 -0.40 -9.51
N VAL A 71 -10.15 0.04 -8.33
CA VAL A 71 -10.69 -0.58 -7.13
C VAL A 71 -11.05 0.49 -6.12
N TRP A 72 -11.89 0.12 -5.17
CA TRP A 72 -12.31 1.02 -4.12
C TRP A 72 -12.03 0.33 -2.79
N VAL A 73 -11.61 1.09 -1.80
CA VAL A 73 -11.33 0.53 -0.49
C VAL A 73 -12.05 1.34 0.57
N ARG A 74 -12.25 0.73 1.72
CA ARG A 74 -12.88 1.44 2.81
C ARG A 74 -11.83 2.28 3.52
N THR A 75 -12.17 3.51 3.84
CA THR A 75 -11.32 4.38 4.61
C THR A 75 -12.09 4.85 5.82
N ALA A 76 -11.47 5.62 6.66
CA ALA A 76 -12.12 6.08 7.88
C ALA A 76 -13.37 6.90 7.60
N ASP A 77 -13.37 7.63 6.49
CA ASP A 77 -14.47 8.53 6.19
C ASP A 77 -15.33 8.12 4.99
N VAL A 78 -14.88 7.15 4.21
CA VAL A 78 -15.62 6.79 2.99
C VAL A 78 -15.67 5.28 2.85
N ALA A 79 -16.82 4.73 2.60
CA ALA A 79 -16.97 3.30 2.48
C ALA A 79 -16.35 2.76 1.20
N GLN A 80 -16.36 3.53 0.13
CA GLN A 80 -15.80 3.07 -1.13
C GLN A 80 -14.93 4.18 -1.71
N CYS A 81 -13.71 4.24 -1.27
CA CYS A 81 -12.78 5.26 -1.69
C CYS A 81 -11.97 4.82 -2.89
N PRO A 82 -11.99 5.54 -3.99
CA PRO A 82 -11.19 5.15 -5.15
C PRO A 82 -9.73 5.51 -4.89
N VAL A 83 -8.87 4.53 -4.93
CA VAL A 83 -7.45 4.74 -4.63
C VAL A 83 -6.56 4.43 -5.83
N GLY A 84 -7.13 4.16 -6.98
CA GLY A 84 -6.33 3.79 -8.15
C GLY A 84 -6.75 2.41 -8.57
N GLY A 85 -5.83 1.52 -8.77
CA GLY A 85 -6.17 0.19 -9.24
C GLY A 85 -5.22 -0.86 -8.74
N VAL A 86 -5.46 -2.07 -9.17
CA VAL A 86 -4.55 -3.17 -8.89
C VAL A 86 -4.23 -3.78 -10.24
N CYS A 87 -3.04 -4.34 -10.36
CA CYS A 87 -2.62 -4.94 -11.64
C CYS A 87 -3.20 -6.33 -11.78
N ARG A 88 -3.82 -6.58 -12.91
CA ARG A 88 -4.40 -7.89 -13.19
C ARG A 88 -3.99 -8.32 -14.58
N SER A 89 -3.77 -9.58 -14.75
CA SER A 89 -3.34 -10.12 -16.02
C SER A 89 -4.46 -10.05 -17.04
N VAL A 90 -4.16 -9.56 -18.22
CA VAL A 90 -5.18 -9.48 -19.23
C VAL A 90 -5.36 -10.77 -19.96
N GLU A 91 -4.37 -11.63 -19.92
CA GLU A 91 -4.53 -12.85 -20.63
C GLU A 91 -5.53 -13.75 -20.09
N ILE A 92 -5.91 -13.60 -18.91
CA ILE A 92 -6.88 -14.43 -18.34
C ILE A 92 -8.17 -14.26 -19.02
N ASP A 93 -8.41 -13.13 -19.55
CA ASP A 93 -9.65 -12.90 -20.15
C ASP A 93 -9.88 -13.67 -21.36
N ASN A 94 -8.89 -14.17 -21.90
CA ASN A 94 -9.06 -14.86 -23.05
C ASN A 94 -9.53 -16.12 -22.82
N GLY A 95 -9.36 -16.43 -21.93
CA GLY A 95 -9.63 -17.50 -21.68
C GLY A 95 -10.53 -18.00 -21.76
N ARG A 96 -10.54 -17.80 -21.93
CA ARG A 96 -11.06 -18.24 -22.10
C ARG A 96 -11.34 -18.54 -21.79
#